data_1912a6312170a89cbb8e60f3877ee6bf
#
_entry.id   1912a6312170a89cbb8e60f3877ee6bf
#
_cell.length_a   1.000
_cell.length_b   1.000
_cell.length_c   1.000
_cell.angle_alpha   90.00
_cell.angle_beta   90.00
_cell.angle_gamma   90.00
#
_symmetry.space_group_name_H-M   'P 1'
#
loop_
_entity.id
_entity.type
_entity.pdbx_description
1 polymer ?
#
loop_
_entity_poly.entity_id
_entity_poly.type
_entity_poly.pdbx_seq_one_letter_code
_entity_poly.pdbx_strand_id
1 'polypeptide(L)'
;MTDDETVSEAVELLQQLGLKEYEAACFVGLSRLPTGTAKDLSEITSVPRTRVYDAVRVLEARGLVQVQHSTPQRFKAVPVEEAVRTLQDEHEQRFERLQRALHDTEPVGEPDEGPVQEVWTLTGRTPIANRSQDLIAAAESEVVFVLGEASLLTDDLVETLTSLARSVDLFIGTASEAVRDTVERRVPSARVFVSGLEWLESDEHTPTDPAIGRLLLVDRSAILVSTLLTGTGDEHAVFGTGFGNGMIVVTRRLLAQGLPTDSGSV
;
A
#
# COMPACT_ATOMS: atom_id res chain seq x y z
N MET A 1 26.07 2.03 11.66
CA MET A 1 26.16 1.81 10.20
C MET A 1 27.49 2.39 9.74
N THR A 2 28.32 1.61 9.13
CA THR A 2 29.59 2.08 8.55
C THR A 2 29.31 2.80 7.22
N ASP A 3 30.23 3.70 6.79
CA ASP A 3 30.09 4.41 5.50
C ASP A 3 29.92 3.42 4.32
N ASP A 4 30.57 2.29 4.41
CA ASP A 4 30.52 1.22 3.38
C ASP A 4 29.16 0.50 3.34
N GLU A 5 28.51 0.26 4.49
CA GLU A 5 27.16 -0.29 4.57
C GLU A 5 26.13 0.65 3.94
N THR A 6 26.24 1.96 4.22
CA THR A 6 25.32 2.98 3.65
C THR A 6 25.48 3.10 2.14
N VAL A 7 26.71 3.02 1.63
CA VAL A 7 27.00 3.05 0.20
C VAL A 7 26.39 1.82 -0.50
N SER A 8 26.57 0.62 0.09
CA SER A 8 26.01 -0.62 -0.45
C SER A 8 24.48 -0.57 -0.51
N GLU A 9 23.85 -0.14 0.59
CA GLU A 9 22.39 0.02 0.65
C GLU A 9 21.88 1.01 -0.40
N ALA A 10 22.53 2.16 -0.59
CA ALA A 10 22.15 3.14 -1.59
C ALA A 10 22.24 2.58 -3.00
N VAL A 11 23.29 1.79 -3.31
CA VAL A 11 23.45 1.12 -4.61
C VAL A 11 22.33 0.11 -4.84
N GLU A 12 22.00 -0.72 -3.83
CA GLU A 12 20.91 -1.71 -3.91
C GLU A 12 19.55 -1.06 -4.15
N LEU A 13 19.24 0.01 -3.41
CA LEU A 13 17.99 0.75 -3.58
C LEU A 13 17.87 1.36 -4.98
N LEU A 14 18.95 1.95 -5.51
CA LEU A 14 18.97 2.48 -6.87
C LEU A 14 18.78 1.39 -7.93
N GLN A 15 19.31 0.19 -7.70
CA GLN A 15 19.07 -0.96 -8.59
C GLN A 15 17.61 -1.39 -8.58
N GLN A 16 16.97 -1.43 -7.41
CA GLN A 16 15.52 -1.69 -7.30
C GLN A 16 14.69 -0.64 -8.04
N LEU A 17 15.19 0.61 -8.10
CA LEU A 17 14.61 1.70 -8.88
C LEU A 17 15.01 1.67 -10.38
N GLY A 18 15.65 0.59 -10.84
CA GLY A 18 15.89 0.30 -12.25
C GLY A 18 17.20 0.84 -12.83
N LEU A 19 18.17 1.26 -12.01
CA LEU A 19 19.53 1.47 -12.45
C LEU A 19 20.27 0.14 -12.51
N LYS A 20 21.21 0.01 -13.44
CA LYS A 20 22.14 -1.14 -13.44
C LYS A 20 23.23 -0.92 -12.38
N GLU A 21 23.87 -2.00 -11.97
CA GLU A 21 24.91 -2.00 -10.92
C GLU A 21 25.95 -0.88 -11.09
N TYR A 22 26.56 -0.76 -12.29
CA TYR A 22 27.55 0.27 -12.56
C TYR A 22 26.98 1.69 -12.64
N GLU A 23 25.73 1.84 -13.08
CA GLU A 23 25.02 3.12 -13.09
C GLU A 23 24.77 3.58 -11.64
N ALA A 24 24.24 2.70 -10.79
CA ALA A 24 24.00 2.98 -9.39
C ALA A 24 25.31 3.31 -8.63
N ALA A 25 26.35 2.49 -8.81
CA ALA A 25 27.65 2.72 -8.19
C ALA A 25 28.28 4.06 -8.63
N CYS A 26 28.20 4.40 -9.94
CA CYS A 26 28.70 5.67 -10.44
C CYS A 26 27.90 6.86 -9.88
N PHE A 27 26.58 6.77 -9.78
CA PHE A 27 25.75 7.83 -9.22
C PHE A 27 26.07 8.07 -7.73
N VAL A 28 26.14 6.99 -6.92
CA VAL A 28 26.51 7.08 -5.51
C VAL A 28 27.93 7.65 -5.35
N GLY A 29 28.88 7.20 -6.18
CA GLY A 29 30.24 7.75 -6.19
C GLY A 29 30.26 9.25 -6.51
N LEU A 30 29.49 9.71 -7.50
CA LEU A 30 29.39 11.13 -7.85
C LEU A 30 28.68 11.97 -6.80
N SER A 31 27.69 11.44 -6.10
CA SER A 31 27.00 12.17 -5.03
C SER A 31 27.91 12.50 -3.84
N ARG A 32 29.04 11.78 -3.71
CA ARG A 32 30.07 12.01 -2.67
C ARG A 32 31.18 12.98 -3.12
N LEU A 33 31.16 13.43 -4.38
CA LEU A 33 32.15 14.30 -4.96
C LEU A 33 31.53 15.61 -5.46
N PRO A 34 32.20 16.75 -5.30
CA PRO A 34 31.75 18.00 -5.95
C PRO A 34 31.70 17.86 -7.49
N THR A 35 32.69 17.19 -8.05
CA THR A 35 32.82 16.76 -9.45
C THR A 35 33.84 15.63 -9.53
N GLY A 36 33.67 14.69 -10.47
CA GLY A 36 34.62 13.59 -10.69
C GLY A 36 34.92 13.38 -12.18
N THR A 37 36.10 12.82 -12.46
CA THR A 37 36.44 12.27 -13.78
C THR A 37 36.18 10.77 -13.82
N ALA A 38 36.26 10.16 -15.01
CA ALA A 38 36.13 8.69 -15.10
C ALA A 38 37.24 7.94 -14.33
N LYS A 39 38.41 8.58 -14.12
CA LYS A 39 39.48 8.02 -13.30
C LYS A 39 39.08 8.05 -11.81
N ASP A 40 38.61 9.20 -11.31
CA ASP A 40 38.22 9.37 -9.92
C ASP A 40 37.11 8.39 -9.54
N LEU A 41 36.07 8.24 -10.40
CA LEU A 41 35.00 7.28 -10.18
C LEU A 41 35.50 5.83 -10.17
N SER A 42 36.38 5.45 -11.10
CA SER A 42 36.96 4.11 -11.13
C SER A 42 37.76 3.77 -9.87
N GLU A 43 38.37 4.76 -9.24
CA GLU A 43 39.14 4.58 -8.01
C GLU A 43 38.25 4.41 -6.78
N ILE A 44 37.09 5.09 -6.71
CA ILE A 44 36.21 5.07 -5.52
C ILE A 44 35.07 4.07 -5.59
N THR A 45 34.70 3.57 -6.81
CA THR A 45 33.53 2.72 -7.00
C THR A 45 33.86 1.30 -7.45
N SER A 46 35.14 0.98 -7.69
CA SER A 46 35.55 -0.29 -8.31
C SER A 46 34.98 -0.55 -9.72
N VAL A 47 34.32 0.42 -10.34
CA VAL A 47 33.78 0.31 -11.72
C VAL A 47 34.94 0.51 -12.71
N PRO A 48 35.12 -0.41 -13.66
CA PRO A 48 36.17 -0.23 -14.68
C PRO A 48 36.00 1.08 -15.45
N ARG A 49 37.09 1.82 -15.66
CA ARG A 49 37.08 3.15 -16.29
C ARG A 49 36.33 3.20 -17.62
N THR A 50 36.43 2.13 -18.42
CA THR A 50 35.70 2.00 -19.70
C THR A 50 34.18 1.92 -19.47
N ARG A 51 33.74 1.33 -18.38
CA ARG A 51 32.32 1.21 -18.02
C ARG A 51 31.74 2.45 -17.38
N VAL A 52 32.59 3.29 -16.76
CA VAL A 52 32.16 4.59 -16.23
C VAL A 52 31.53 5.46 -17.30
N TYR A 53 32.15 5.53 -18.52
CA TYR A 53 31.58 6.33 -19.60
C TYR A 53 30.23 5.83 -20.08
N ASP A 54 30.03 4.50 -20.15
CA ASP A 54 28.74 3.92 -20.51
C ASP A 54 27.66 4.20 -19.44
N ALA A 55 28.02 4.03 -18.18
CA ALA A 55 27.14 4.33 -17.05
C ALA A 55 26.75 5.81 -16.99
N VAL A 56 27.73 6.71 -17.11
CA VAL A 56 27.47 8.16 -17.07
C VAL A 56 26.58 8.60 -18.24
N ARG A 57 26.74 8.04 -19.45
CA ARG A 57 25.87 8.34 -20.59
C ARG A 57 24.42 8.00 -20.31
N VAL A 58 24.16 6.87 -19.64
CA VAL A 58 22.80 6.48 -19.24
C VAL A 58 22.26 7.41 -18.15
N LEU A 59 23.08 7.72 -17.14
CA LEU A 59 22.70 8.64 -16.06
C LEU A 59 22.43 10.06 -16.59
N GLU A 60 23.22 10.55 -17.54
CA GLU A 60 23.01 11.84 -18.22
C GLU A 60 21.68 11.84 -18.98
N ALA A 61 21.42 10.79 -19.77
CA ALA A 61 20.16 10.64 -20.52
C ALA A 61 18.92 10.59 -19.62
N ARG A 62 19.07 10.13 -18.36
CA ARG A 62 18.01 10.14 -17.34
C ARG A 62 17.97 11.43 -16.50
N GLY A 63 18.84 12.40 -16.77
CA GLY A 63 18.90 13.65 -16.02
C GLY A 63 19.48 13.53 -14.60
N LEU A 64 20.17 12.43 -14.29
CA LEU A 64 20.75 12.18 -12.96
C LEU A 64 22.19 12.71 -12.83
N VAL A 65 22.87 12.94 -13.95
CA VAL A 65 24.26 13.42 -14.00
C VAL A 65 24.39 14.53 -15.04
N GLN A 66 25.19 15.52 -14.73
CA GLN A 66 25.61 16.61 -15.61
C GLN A 66 27.03 16.35 -16.11
N VAL A 67 27.26 16.56 -17.39
CA VAL A 67 28.56 16.35 -18.03
C VAL A 67 29.16 17.68 -18.49
N GLN A 68 30.38 17.97 -18.05
CA GLN A 68 31.19 19.07 -18.54
C GLN A 68 32.18 18.53 -19.58
N HIS A 69 32.01 18.97 -20.82
CA HIS A 69 32.87 18.59 -21.93
C HIS A 69 34.24 19.34 -21.89
N SER A 70 35.08 18.92 -20.94
CA SER A 70 36.46 19.37 -20.76
C SER A 70 37.42 18.24 -21.10
N THR A 71 38.73 18.51 -21.07
CA THR A 71 39.74 17.46 -21.23
C THR A 71 40.60 17.41 -19.97
N PRO A 72 40.43 16.40 -19.09
CA PRO A 72 39.45 15.30 -19.12
C PRO A 72 38.00 15.75 -18.87
N GLN A 73 37.04 14.96 -19.36
CA GLN A 73 35.61 15.18 -19.05
C GLN A 73 35.37 15.09 -17.53
N ARG A 74 34.48 15.98 -17.05
CA ARG A 74 34.04 16.00 -15.65
C ARG A 74 32.57 15.73 -15.54
N PHE A 75 32.18 15.00 -14.49
CA PHE A 75 30.83 14.58 -14.17
C PHE A 75 30.42 15.13 -12.83
N LYS A 76 29.16 15.44 -12.69
CA LYS A 76 28.55 15.90 -11.44
C LYS A 76 27.18 15.26 -11.28
N ALA A 77 26.91 14.63 -10.12
CA ALA A 77 25.55 14.22 -9.80
C ALA A 77 24.65 15.45 -9.64
N VAL A 78 23.40 15.35 -10.04
CA VAL A 78 22.37 16.33 -9.63
C VAL A 78 22.16 16.24 -8.12
N PRO A 79 21.59 17.26 -7.45
CA PRO A 79 21.23 17.18 -6.05
C PRO A 79 20.37 15.93 -5.75
N VAL A 80 20.54 15.34 -4.57
CA VAL A 80 19.85 14.09 -4.19
C VAL A 80 18.34 14.24 -4.32
N GLU A 81 17.79 15.36 -3.86
CA GLU A 81 16.36 15.66 -3.93
C GLU A 81 15.83 15.76 -5.36
N GLU A 82 16.68 16.25 -6.28
CA GLU A 82 16.37 16.31 -7.72
C GLU A 82 16.39 14.91 -8.34
N ALA A 83 17.42 14.12 -8.00
CA ALA A 83 17.52 12.74 -8.48
C ALA A 83 16.32 11.89 -8.01
N VAL A 84 15.94 12.01 -6.74
CA VAL A 84 14.79 11.29 -6.17
C VAL A 84 13.51 11.67 -6.91
N ARG A 85 13.24 12.96 -7.14
CA ARG A 85 12.07 13.40 -7.91
C ARG A 85 12.08 12.86 -9.33
N THR A 86 13.23 12.92 -10.04
CA THR A 86 13.35 12.38 -11.40
C THR A 86 13.00 10.89 -11.44
N LEU A 87 13.49 10.11 -10.48
CA LEU A 87 13.17 8.68 -10.38
C LEU A 87 11.69 8.42 -10.04
N GLN A 88 11.11 9.22 -9.15
CA GLN A 88 9.68 9.14 -8.82
C GLN A 88 8.81 9.43 -10.05
N ASP A 89 9.09 10.51 -10.79
CA ASP A 89 8.35 10.87 -12.00
C ASP A 89 8.45 9.79 -13.09
N GLU A 90 9.63 9.17 -13.25
CA GLU A 90 9.79 8.04 -14.18
C GLU A 90 8.95 6.82 -13.77
N HIS A 91 8.88 6.53 -12.47
CA HIS A 91 8.07 5.41 -11.97
C HIS A 91 6.58 5.69 -12.15
N GLU A 92 6.12 6.89 -11.81
CA GLU A 92 4.72 7.30 -11.98
C GLU A 92 4.27 7.16 -13.44
N GLN A 93 5.08 7.67 -14.39
CA GLN A 93 4.80 7.51 -15.81
C GLN A 93 4.77 6.05 -16.28
N ARG A 94 5.56 5.16 -15.65
CA ARG A 94 5.50 3.71 -15.92
C ARG A 94 4.22 3.09 -15.39
N PHE A 95 3.78 3.48 -14.19
CA PHE A 95 2.52 3.01 -13.61
C PHE A 95 1.32 3.47 -14.44
N GLU A 96 1.27 4.74 -14.85
CA GLU A 96 0.21 5.24 -15.73
C GLU A 96 0.15 4.51 -17.08
N ARG A 97 1.32 4.22 -17.67
CA ARG A 97 1.37 3.43 -18.93
C ARG A 97 0.93 1.99 -18.72
N LEU A 98 1.32 1.37 -17.60
CA LEU A 98 0.90 0.02 -17.25
C LEU A 98 -0.61 -0.05 -17.06
N GLN A 99 -1.17 0.88 -16.30
CA GLN A 99 -2.61 0.96 -16.06
C GLN A 99 -3.39 1.08 -17.38
N ARG A 100 -2.98 2.00 -18.25
CA ARG A 100 -3.61 2.15 -19.57
C ARG A 100 -3.50 0.86 -20.40
N ALA A 101 -2.32 0.26 -20.46
CA ALA A 101 -2.11 -0.97 -21.23
C ALA A 101 -2.97 -2.14 -20.70
N LEU A 102 -3.15 -2.25 -19.37
CA LEU A 102 -4.00 -3.28 -18.79
C LEU A 102 -5.49 -3.01 -19.03
N HIS A 103 -5.91 -1.75 -18.99
CA HIS A 103 -7.31 -1.37 -19.34
C HIS A 103 -7.65 -1.65 -20.81
N ASP A 104 -6.66 -1.46 -21.70
CA ASP A 104 -6.83 -1.71 -23.14
C ASP A 104 -6.75 -3.22 -23.50
N THR A 105 -6.46 -4.09 -22.53
CA THR A 105 -6.38 -5.53 -22.74
C THR A 105 -7.79 -6.12 -22.76
N GLU A 106 -8.17 -6.77 -23.86
CA GLU A 106 -9.46 -7.42 -23.99
C GLU A 106 -9.56 -8.67 -23.08
N PRO A 107 -10.69 -8.88 -22.37
CA PRO A 107 -10.90 -10.10 -21.61
C PRO A 107 -10.87 -11.34 -22.50
N VAL A 108 -10.20 -12.39 -22.06
CA VAL A 108 -10.19 -13.68 -22.75
C VAL A 108 -11.31 -14.55 -22.16
N GLY A 109 -12.40 -14.72 -22.88
CA GLY A 109 -13.57 -15.52 -22.49
C GLY A 109 -14.86 -14.69 -22.44
N GLU A 110 -15.99 -15.38 -22.50
CA GLU A 110 -17.29 -14.75 -22.30
C GLU A 110 -17.49 -14.50 -20.79
N PRO A 111 -18.09 -13.36 -20.39
CA PRO A 111 -18.49 -13.16 -19.01
C PRO A 111 -19.47 -14.27 -18.60
N ASP A 112 -19.20 -14.92 -17.48
CA ASP A 112 -20.14 -15.92 -16.95
C ASP A 112 -21.41 -15.18 -16.52
N GLU A 113 -22.52 -15.33 -17.28
CA GLU A 113 -23.79 -14.63 -17.05
C GLU A 113 -24.57 -15.15 -15.81
N GLY A 114 -23.98 -16.06 -15.03
CA GLY A 114 -24.60 -16.58 -13.81
C GLY A 114 -24.54 -15.56 -12.65
N PRO A 115 -25.42 -15.70 -11.64
CA PRO A 115 -25.25 -14.96 -10.38
C PRO A 115 -23.99 -15.47 -9.69
N VAL A 116 -22.86 -14.85 -9.98
CA VAL A 116 -21.55 -15.27 -9.51
C VAL A 116 -21.47 -14.98 -8.02
N GLN A 117 -21.62 -16.04 -7.21
CA GLN A 117 -21.29 -16.02 -5.78
C GLN A 117 -19.81 -16.33 -5.61
N GLU A 118 -18.96 -15.38 -6.02
CA GLU A 118 -17.53 -15.59 -5.92
C GLU A 118 -17.04 -15.31 -4.51
N VAL A 119 -16.18 -16.20 -4.03
CA VAL A 119 -15.46 -16.05 -2.78
C VAL A 119 -13.98 -16.19 -3.08
N TRP A 120 -13.24 -15.15 -2.78
CA TRP A 120 -11.81 -15.06 -3.03
C TRP A 120 -11.00 -14.96 -1.76
N THR A 121 -9.79 -15.43 -1.77
CA THR A 121 -8.84 -15.28 -0.65
C THR A 121 -7.73 -14.30 -1.00
N LEU A 122 -7.29 -13.54 0.00
CA LEU A 122 -6.18 -12.61 -0.07
C LEU A 122 -5.19 -12.90 1.05
N THR A 123 -3.91 -12.73 0.78
CA THR A 123 -2.84 -12.90 1.75
C THR A 123 -1.95 -11.66 1.76
N GLY A 124 -1.63 -11.18 2.96
CA GLY A 124 -0.77 -10.02 3.18
C GLY A 124 -1.53 -8.72 3.46
N ARG A 125 -0.97 -7.89 4.36
CA ARG A 125 -1.60 -6.65 4.82
C ARG A 125 -1.90 -5.65 3.70
N THR A 126 -0.94 -5.44 2.79
CA THR A 126 -1.09 -4.45 1.70
C THR A 126 -2.19 -4.84 0.70
N PRO A 127 -2.23 -6.07 0.14
CA PRO A 127 -3.32 -6.47 -0.76
C PRO A 127 -4.70 -6.39 -0.10
N ILE A 128 -4.80 -6.75 1.19
CA ILE A 128 -6.06 -6.70 1.94
C ILE A 128 -6.48 -5.25 2.21
N ALA A 129 -5.53 -4.38 2.56
CA ALA A 129 -5.80 -2.94 2.74
C ALA A 129 -6.30 -2.31 1.44
N ASN A 130 -5.62 -2.55 0.32
CA ASN A 130 -6.02 -2.05 -0.99
C ASN A 130 -7.43 -2.53 -1.37
N ARG A 131 -7.71 -3.83 -1.22
CA ARG A 131 -9.05 -4.36 -1.51
C ARG A 131 -10.12 -3.77 -0.61
N SER A 132 -9.82 -3.59 0.69
CA SER A 132 -10.76 -2.93 1.62
C SER A 132 -11.06 -1.51 1.18
N GLN A 133 -10.03 -0.76 0.77
CA GLN A 133 -10.16 0.61 0.29
C GLN A 133 -10.97 0.69 -1.00
N ASP A 134 -10.73 -0.21 -1.97
CA ASP A 134 -11.49 -0.28 -3.21
C ASP A 134 -12.98 -0.55 -2.94
N LEU A 135 -13.29 -1.51 -2.06
CA LEU A 135 -14.67 -1.83 -1.68
C LEU A 135 -15.35 -0.65 -1.00
N ILE A 136 -14.65 0.04 -0.10
CA ILE A 136 -15.16 1.23 0.60
C ILE A 136 -15.38 2.37 -0.40
N ALA A 137 -14.44 2.63 -1.29
CA ALA A 137 -14.54 3.71 -2.29
C ALA A 137 -15.70 3.49 -3.28
N ALA A 138 -16.09 2.24 -3.52
CA ALA A 138 -17.21 1.89 -4.39
C ALA A 138 -18.58 1.92 -3.67
N ALA A 139 -18.65 2.24 -2.39
CA ALA A 139 -19.88 2.26 -1.62
C ALA A 139 -20.85 3.36 -2.08
N GLU A 140 -22.12 2.99 -2.23
CA GLU A 140 -23.17 3.91 -2.67
C GLU A 140 -24.13 4.31 -1.53
N SER A 141 -24.28 3.48 -0.50
CA SER A 141 -25.29 3.70 0.55
C SER A 141 -24.79 3.48 1.97
N GLU A 142 -24.14 2.35 2.26
CA GLU A 142 -23.79 1.97 3.62
C GLU A 142 -22.45 1.25 3.69
N VAL A 143 -21.63 1.64 4.67
CA VAL A 143 -20.40 0.92 5.03
C VAL A 143 -20.44 0.57 6.50
N VAL A 144 -20.31 -0.71 6.82
CA VAL A 144 -20.08 -1.21 8.19
C VAL A 144 -18.69 -1.82 8.23
N PHE A 145 -17.81 -1.21 9.01
CA PHE A 145 -16.40 -1.62 9.08
C PHE A 145 -16.00 -1.87 10.54
N VAL A 146 -15.66 -3.11 10.89
CA VAL A 146 -15.15 -3.45 12.20
C VAL A 146 -13.63 -3.64 12.12
N LEU A 147 -12.92 -2.98 13.03
CA LEU A 147 -11.46 -2.98 13.14
C LEU A 147 -11.03 -3.67 14.44
N GLY A 148 -10.21 -4.72 14.32
CA GLY A 148 -9.60 -5.39 15.47
C GLY A 148 -8.45 -4.58 16.07
N GLU A 149 -7.65 -3.95 15.25
CA GLU A 149 -6.47 -3.17 15.68
C GLU A 149 -6.42 -1.78 15.05
N ALA A 150 -5.95 -0.79 15.84
CA ALA A 150 -5.75 0.58 15.36
C ALA A 150 -4.69 0.69 14.25
N SER A 151 -3.72 -0.23 14.20
CA SER A 151 -2.66 -0.28 13.19
C SER A 151 -3.18 -0.53 11.77
N LEU A 152 -4.40 -1.07 11.64
CA LEU A 152 -5.05 -1.31 10.35
C LEU A 152 -5.70 -0.05 9.75
N LEU A 153 -5.82 1.02 10.54
CA LEU A 153 -6.35 2.31 10.10
C LEU A 153 -5.21 3.16 9.51
N THR A 154 -4.83 2.88 8.25
CA THR A 154 -3.80 3.63 7.51
C THR A 154 -4.27 5.05 7.17
N ASP A 155 -3.33 5.95 6.81
CA ASP A 155 -3.67 7.32 6.43
C ASP A 155 -4.55 7.37 5.17
N ASP A 156 -4.24 6.56 4.16
CA ASP A 156 -5.01 6.46 2.91
C ASP A 156 -6.45 5.97 3.19
N LEU A 157 -6.60 5.00 4.11
CA LEU A 157 -7.92 4.51 4.50
C LEU A 157 -8.73 5.59 5.23
N VAL A 158 -8.09 6.37 6.10
CA VAL A 158 -8.73 7.51 6.80
C VAL A 158 -9.20 8.56 5.80
N GLU A 159 -8.40 8.88 4.79
CA GLU A 159 -8.78 9.82 3.74
C GLU A 159 -10.00 9.32 2.97
N THR A 160 -10.00 8.05 2.56
CA THR A 160 -11.12 7.41 1.87
C THR A 160 -12.39 7.45 2.72
N LEU A 161 -12.33 7.01 3.99
CA LEU A 161 -13.46 7.00 4.91
C LEU A 161 -14.00 8.42 5.18
N THR A 162 -13.12 9.41 5.33
CA THR A 162 -13.51 10.79 5.60
C THR A 162 -14.20 11.43 4.39
N SER A 163 -13.72 11.13 3.19
CA SER A 163 -14.35 11.62 1.96
C SER A 163 -15.74 11.02 1.74
N LEU A 164 -15.88 9.73 2.03
CA LEU A 164 -17.10 8.95 1.82
C LEU A 164 -18.20 9.28 2.85
N ALA A 165 -17.84 9.57 4.09
CA ALA A 165 -18.78 9.82 5.18
C ALA A 165 -19.76 10.99 4.96
N ARG A 166 -19.61 11.76 3.86
CA ARG A 166 -20.53 12.83 3.46
C ARG A 166 -21.70 12.34 2.59
N SER A 167 -21.56 11.18 1.98
CA SER A 167 -22.51 10.64 1.00
C SER A 167 -23.07 9.26 1.37
N VAL A 168 -22.45 8.59 2.33
CA VAL A 168 -22.76 7.21 2.71
C VAL A 168 -22.89 7.09 4.24
N ASP A 169 -23.80 6.24 4.70
CA ASP A 169 -23.90 5.92 6.12
C ASP A 169 -22.70 5.08 6.57
N LEU A 170 -21.81 5.69 7.35
CA LEU A 170 -20.56 5.07 7.78
C LEU A 170 -20.60 4.67 9.25
N PHE A 171 -20.55 3.37 9.51
CA PHE A 171 -20.49 2.75 10.83
C PHE A 171 -19.13 2.09 11.03
N ILE A 172 -18.40 2.47 12.08
CA ILE A 172 -17.12 1.85 12.42
C ILE A 172 -17.23 1.17 13.78
N GLY A 173 -17.18 -0.15 13.77
CA GLY A 173 -17.06 -0.97 14.97
C GLY A 173 -15.61 -1.14 15.38
N THR A 174 -15.35 -1.20 16.68
CA THR A 174 -13.99 -1.42 17.22
C THR A 174 -14.01 -2.53 18.25
N ALA A 175 -12.92 -3.27 18.39
CA ALA A 175 -12.78 -4.34 19.35
C ALA A 175 -12.65 -3.79 20.80
N SER A 176 -12.06 -2.60 20.96
CA SER A 176 -11.81 -2.00 22.27
C SER A 176 -12.04 -0.50 22.28
N GLU A 177 -12.21 0.06 23.50
CA GLU A 177 -12.33 1.50 23.74
C GLU A 177 -11.10 2.28 23.23
N ALA A 178 -9.89 1.72 23.36
CA ALA A 178 -8.66 2.35 22.91
C ALA A 178 -8.61 2.50 21.38
N VAL A 179 -9.11 1.50 20.64
CA VAL A 179 -9.26 1.58 19.19
C VAL A 179 -10.35 2.57 18.82
N ARG A 180 -11.47 2.61 19.56
CA ARG A 180 -12.55 3.58 19.38
C ARG A 180 -12.03 5.01 19.45
N ASP A 181 -11.33 5.36 20.54
CA ASP A 181 -10.78 6.71 20.72
C ASP A 181 -9.85 7.13 19.59
N THR A 182 -9.14 6.17 18.99
CA THR A 182 -8.28 6.43 17.84
C THR A 182 -9.08 6.67 16.56
N VAL A 183 -10.13 5.88 16.34
CA VAL A 183 -11.02 6.03 15.17
C VAL A 183 -11.79 7.34 15.25
N GLU A 184 -12.39 7.69 16.40
CA GLU A 184 -13.14 8.94 16.59
C GLU A 184 -12.28 10.20 16.34
N ARG A 185 -11.00 10.16 16.72
CA ARG A 185 -10.07 11.25 16.44
C ARG A 185 -9.72 11.38 14.97
N ARG A 186 -9.56 10.24 14.27
CA ARG A 186 -9.10 10.23 12.88
C ARG A 186 -10.23 10.33 11.86
N VAL A 187 -11.42 9.83 12.17
CA VAL A 187 -12.61 9.82 11.30
C VAL A 187 -13.83 10.34 12.09
N PRO A 188 -13.86 11.62 12.47
CA PRO A 188 -14.89 12.18 13.35
C PRO A 188 -16.29 12.20 12.73
N SER A 189 -16.41 11.98 11.43
CA SER A 189 -17.68 11.91 10.70
C SER A 189 -18.34 10.52 10.71
N ALA A 190 -17.63 9.49 11.18
CA ALA A 190 -18.18 8.14 11.30
C ALA A 190 -19.02 7.98 12.58
N ARG A 191 -20.01 7.09 12.51
CA ARG A 191 -20.70 6.60 13.72
C ARG A 191 -19.89 5.46 14.30
N VAL A 192 -19.14 5.74 15.39
CA VAL A 192 -18.23 4.78 16.00
C VAL A 192 -18.91 4.10 17.19
N PHE A 193 -18.74 2.79 17.30
CA PHE A 193 -19.27 2.00 18.43
C PHE A 193 -18.28 0.89 18.82
N VAL A 194 -18.30 0.47 20.07
CA VAL A 194 -17.59 -0.75 20.49
C VAL A 194 -18.50 -1.93 20.13
N SER A 195 -17.96 -2.84 19.35
CA SER A 195 -18.77 -3.86 18.67
C SER A 195 -19.43 -4.88 19.61
N GLY A 196 -19.00 -4.96 20.89
CA GLY A 196 -19.47 -5.97 21.84
C GLY A 196 -19.19 -7.41 21.40
N LEU A 197 -18.38 -7.56 20.36
CA LEU A 197 -18.02 -8.86 19.79
C LEU A 197 -16.69 -9.31 20.45
N GLU A 198 -16.74 -9.57 21.77
CA GLU A 198 -15.57 -10.02 22.55
C GLU A 198 -14.91 -11.28 21.94
N TRP A 199 -15.68 -12.06 21.18
CA TRP A 199 -15.18 -13.21 20.43
C TRP A 199 -14.34 -12.84 19.19
N LEU A 200 -14.23 -11.55 18.81
CA LEU A 200 -13.31 -11.07 17.78
C LEU A 200 -11.88 -10.92 18.32
N GLU A 201 -11.72 -10.80 19.63
CA GLU A 201 -10.42 -10.75 20.27
C GLU A 201 -9.85 -12.18 20.38
N SER A 202 -8.56 -12.35 20.19
CA SER A 202 -7.91 -13.63 20.49
C SER A 202 -7.94 -13.86 22.00
N ASP A 203 -8.28 -15.07 22.41
CA ASP A 203 -8.20 -15.49 23.82
C ASP A 203 -6.75 -15.29 24.30
N GLU A 204 -6.53 -14.49 25.35
CA GLU A 204 -5.21 -14.22 25.94
C GLU A 204 -4.45 -15.52 26.34
N HIS A 205 -5.16 -16.65 26.40
CA HIS A 205 -4.62 -17.94 26.81
C HIS A 205 -4.07 -18.81 25.69
N THR A 206 -4.27 -18.42 24.42
CA THR A 206 -3.75 -19.17 23.27
C THR A 206 -3.06 -18.23 22.29
N PRO A 207 -1.73 -17.99 22.41
CA PRO A 207 -0.99 -17.06 21.55
C PRO A 207 -1.01 -17.39 20.06
N THR A 208 -1.63 -18.50 19.68
CA THR A 208 -1.72 -19.02 18.30
C THR A 208 -3.11 -18.83 17.67
N ASP A 209 -4.11 -18.33 18.40
CA ASP A 209 -5.44 -18.13 17.86
C ASP A 209 -5.48 -16.85 16.99
N PRO A 210 -5.93 -16.96 15.73
CA PRO A 210 -6.04 -15.81 14.86
C PRO A 210 -7.12 -14.83 15.35
N ALA A 211 -6.75 -13.58 15.55
CA ALA A 211 -7.71 -12.50 15.85
C ALA A 211 -8.39 -12.02 14.55
N ILE A 212 -9.62 -11.53 14.66
CA ILE A 212 -10.24 -10.82 13.53
C ILE A 212 -9.53 -9.48 13.32
N GLY A 213 -8.95 -9.29 12.12
CA GLY A 213 -8.32 -8.04 11.73
C GLY A 213 -9.36 -7.01 11.26
N ARG A 214 -10.09 -7.36 10.22
CA ARG A 214 -11.12 -6.52 9.57
C ARG A 214 -12.38 -7.33 9.30
N LEU A 215 -13.52 -6.71 9.53
CA LEU A 215 -14.79 -7.19 9.00
C LEU A 215 -15.46 -6.00 8.31
N LEU A 216 -15.58 -6.05 6.99
CA LEU A 216 -16.13 -5.01 6.16
C LEU A 216 -17.38 -5.53 5.46
N LEU A 217 -18.46 -4.78 5.53
CA LEU A 217 -19.68 -4.99 4.76
C LEU A 217 -20.04 -3.70 4.04
N VAL A 218 -20.18 -3.77 2.71
CA VAL A 218 -20.49 -2.63 1.85
C VAL A 218 -21.81 -2.88 1.14
N ASP A 219 -22.73 -1.94 1.22
CA ASP A 219 -24.06 -1.93 0.57
C ASP A 219 -24.82 -3.23 0.72
N ARG A 220 -24.54 -3.98 1.77
CA ARG A 220 -25.10 -5.32 2.05
C ARG A 220 -24.88 -6.34 0.93
N SER A 221 -23.97 -6.06 0.00
CA SER A 221 -23.70 -6.84 -1.22
C SER A 221 -22.25 -7.30 -1.36
N ALA A 222 -21.31 -6.68 -0.65
CA ALA A 222 -19.91 -7.07 -0.63
C ALA A 222 -19.41 -7.24 0.81
N ILE A 223 -18.59 -8.26 1.04
CA ILE A 223 -18.02 -8.57 2.35
C ILE A 223 -16.53 -8.86 2.22
N LEU A 224 -15.75 -8.42 3.21
CA LEU A 224 -14.37 -8.83 3.43
C LEU A 224 -14.19 -9.12 4.91
N VAL A 225 -13.64 -10.29 5.22
CA VAL A 225 -13.28 -10.68 6.60
C VAL A 225 -11.82 -11.08 6.60
N SER A 226 -11.03 -10.48 7.48
CA SER A 226 -9.62 -10.86 7.65
C SER A 226 -9.31 -11.34 9.05
N THR A 227 -8.29 -12.17 9.13
CA THR A 227 -7.69 -12.66 10.37
C THR A 227 -6.23 -12.25 10.42
N LEU A 228 -5.77 -11.89 11.62
CA LEU A 228 -4.38 -11.59 11.94
C LEU A 228 -3.78 -12.76 12.71
N LEU A 229 -2.64 -13.26 12.24
CA LEU A 229 -1.87 -14.25 12.97
C LEU A 229 -1.04 -13.54 14.05
N THR A 230 -1.38 -13.80 15.31
CA THR A 230 -0.62 -13.33 16.47
C THR A 230 0.80 -13.93 16.41
N GLY A 231 1.82 -13.07 16.31
CA GLY A 231 3.24 -13.48 16.29
C GLY A 231 3.98 -13.14 15.01
N THR A 232 3.44 -13.40 13.82
CA THR A 232 4.05 -12.98 12.54
C THR A 232 3.50 -11.67 12.03
N GLY A 233 2.28 -11.32 12.43
CA GLY A 233 1.57 -10.15 11.91
C GLY A 233 1.03 -10.36 10.49
N ASP A 234 1.02 -11.59 10.00
CA ASP A 234 0.46 -11.94 8.71
C ASP A 234 -1.07 -11.79 8.73
N GLU A 235 -1.62 -11.21 7.67
CA GLU A 235 -3.05 -11.03 7.50
C GLU A 235 -3.55 -11.91 6.35
N HIS A 236 -4.64 -12.65 6.59
CA HIS A 236 -5.34 -13.44 5.61
C HIS A 236 -6.79 -13.00 5.54
N ALA A 237 -7.35 -12.88 4.35
CA ALA A 237 -8.73 -12.46 4.17
C ALA A 237 -9.48 -13.34 3.19
N VAL A 238 -10.79 -13.36 3.41
CA VAL A 238 -11.78 -13.88 2.47
C VAL A 238 -12.70 -12.73 2.10
N PHE A 239 -12.95 -12.52 0.80
CA PHE A 239 -13.93 -11.55 0.37
C PHE A 239 -14.88 -12.16 -0.66
N GLY A 240 -16.08 -11.61 -0.75
CA GLY A 240 -17.08 -12.07 -1.68
C GLY A 240 -18.11 -10.99 -1.99
N THR A 241 -18.77 -11.13 -3.14
CA THR A 241 -19.82 -10.22 -3.63
C THR A 241 -21.09 -10.98 -3.97
N GLY A 242 -22.22 -10.26 -4.06
CA GLY A 242 -23.52 -10.79 -4.45
C GLY A 242 -24.46 -11.04 -3.28
N PHE A 243 -25.71 -10.58 -3.40
CA PHE A 243 -26.75 -10.65 -2.35
C PHE A 243 -27.09 -12.07 -1.84
N GLY A 244 -26.87 -13.08 -2.68
CA GLY A 244 -27.11 -14.50 -2.34
C GLY A 244 -25.96 -15.19 -1.63
N ASN A 245 -24.81 -14.50 -1.44
CA ASN A 245 -23.64 -15.08 -0.80
C ASN A 245 -23.93 -15.39 0.68
N GLY A 246 -23.78 -16.66 1.07
CA GLY A 246 -24.07 -17.12 2.43
C GLY A 246 -23.27 -16.39 3.52
N MET A 247 -22.03 -16.00 3.23
CA MET A 247 -21.19 -15.19 4.13
C MET A 247 -21.82 -13.82 4.38
N ILE A 248 -22.31 -13.14 3.34
CA ILE A 248 -22.98 -11.86 3.47
C ILE A 248 -24.24 -11.98 4.33
N VAL A 249 -25.05 -13.03 4.11
CA VAL A 249 -26.27 -13.28 4.88
C VAL A 249 -25.96 -13.51 6.36
N VAL A 250 -24.94 -14.32 6.68
CA VAL A 250 -24.54 -14.60 8.07
C VAL A 250 -23.99 -13.34 8.72
N THR A 251 -23.09 -12.64 8.06
CA THR A 251 -22.47 -11.42 8.61
C THR A 251 -23.50 -10.32 8.86
N ARG A 252 -24.43 -10.11 7.95
CA ARG A 252 -25.55 -9.18 8.15
C ARG A 252 -26.35 -9.49 9.40
N ARG A 253 -26.63 -10.77 9.65
CA ARG A 253 -27.37 -11.19 10.84
C ARG A 253 -26.57 -10.99 12.12
N LEU A 254 -25.28 -11.24 12.09
CA LEU A 254 -24.38 -10.99 13.24
C LEU A 254 -24.27 -9.50 13.53
N LEU A 255 -24.05 -8.68 12.53
CA LEU A 255 -23.93 -7.22 12.69
C LEU A 255 -25.26 -6.59 13.13
N ALA A 256 -26.41 -7.09 12.66
CA ALA A 256 -27.73 -6.60 13.08
C ALA A 256 -28.01 -6.81 14.58
N GLN A 257 -27.31 -7.72 15.23
CA GLN A 257 -27.41 -7.93 16.70
C GLN A 257 -26.48 -7.00 17.50
N GLY A 258 -25.39 -6.51 16.86
CA GLY A 258 -24.37 -5.66 17.48
C GLY A 258 -24.46 -4.17 17.12
N LEU A 259 -25.24 -3.80 16.10
CA LEU A 259 -25.44 -2.38 15.76
C LEU A 259 -26.35 -1.71 16.78
N PRO A 260 -26.00 -0.50 17.27
CA PRO A 260 -26.92 0.27 18.11
C PRO A 260 -28.20 0.53 17.31
N THR A 261 -29.31 -0.06 17.75
CA THR A 261 -30.64 0.29 17.23
C THR A 261 -30.91 1.73 17.60
N ASP A 262 -31.19 2.58 16.64
CA ASP A 262 -31.72 3.94 16.86
C ASP A 262 -33.05 3.83 17.65
N SER A 263 -32.94 3.79 18.97
CA SER A 263 -34.11 3.87 19.87
C SER A 263 -34.44 5.35 20.06
N GLY A 264 -35.09 5.93 19.06
CA GLY A 264 -35.43 7.34 19.10
C GLY A 264 -36.31 7.84 17.97
N SER A 265 -37.53 7.32 17.86
CA SER A 265 -38.62 8.06 17.25
C SER A 265 -39.92 7.65 17.90
N VAL A 266 -40.35 8.46 18.87
CA VAL A 266 -41.75 8.69 19.20
C VAL A 266 -42.13 10.07 18.70
#